data_474f01691ee80f158037011da6592489
#
_entry.id   474f01691ee80f158037011da6592489
#
_cell.length_a   1.000
_cell.length_b   1.000
_cell.length_c   1.000
_cell.angle_alpha   90.00
_cell.angle_beta   90.00
_cell.angle_gamma   90.00
#
_symmetry.space_group_name_H-M   'P 1'
#
loop_
_entity.id
_entity.type
_entity.pdbx_description
1 polymer ?
#
loop_
_entity_poly.entity_id
_entity_poly.type
_entity_poly.pdbx_seq_one_letter_code
_entity_poly.pdbx_strand_id
1 'polypeptide(L)'
;FRRVLFRSEILIRQIQQDIRMKDLESLREHFDQFCEKYEHQTIFSQIYIKFMFSNLLKEIYDNLERKDERELDREIDALYHSSNMAGVIQAVRMGIDRLETVFRADGGVAKRREVEQIKQYIRENYSDSGMGVAQLAREVGMTPNYLSSIFKKNTGENLSRYLKGFRMERAREMLENTNEKIGVICEKCGFVNVSYFCQSFREYFGISPQKYRDQGE
;
A
#
# COMPACT_ATOMS: atom_id res chain seq x y z
N PHE A 1 0.17 18.67 27.48
CA PHE A 1 -0.28 19.43 26.30
C PHE A 1 0.61 19.16 25.07
N ARG A 2 1.93 19.41 25.10
CA ARG A 2 2.87 19.16 23.98
C ARG A 2 2.86 17.70 23.50
N ARG A 3 2.80 16.69 24.39
CA ARG A 3 2.78 15.26 24.00
C ARG A 3 1.49 14.86 23.29
N VAL A 4 0.37 15.47 23.63
CA VAL A 4 -0.94 15.19 23.00
C VAL A 4 -1.00 15.82 21.61
N LEU A 5 -0.53 17.06 21.45
CA LEU A 5 -0.40 17.75 20.17
C LEU A 5 0.50 16.95 19.21
N PHE A 6 1.68 16.52 19.67
CA PHE A 6 2.61 15.76 18.83
C PHE A 6 2.02 14.44 18.31
N ARG A 7 1.25 13.73 19.15
CA ARG A 7 0.60 12.48 18.74
C ARG A 7 -0.58 12.71 17.78
N SER A 8 -1.29 13.85 17.87
CA SER A 8 -2.35 14.19 16.92
C SER A 8 -1.79 14.54 15.54
N GLU A 9 -0.67 15.26 15.49
CA GLU A 9 0.00 15.58 14.24
C GLU A 9 0.48 14.31 13.51
N ILE A 10 0.93 13.30 14.24
CA ILE A 10 1.34 12.01 13.64
C ILE A 10 0.14 11.34 12.97
N LEU A 11 -1.00 11.20 13.67
CA LEU A 11 -2.20 10.58 13.11
C LEU A 11 -2.74 11.36 11.90
N ILE A 12 -2.76 12.68 11.96
CA ILE A 12 -3.18 13.51 10.83
C ILE A 12 -2.27 13.30 9.61
N ARG A 13 -0.95 13.25 9.81
CA ARG A 13 -0.01 12.97 8.72
C ARG A 13 -0.21 11.56 8.14
N GLN A 14 -0.51 10.58 8.98
CA GLN A 14 -0.85 9.22 8.53
C GLN A 14 -2.12 9.24 7.68
N ILE A 15 -3.20 9.85 8.15
CA ILE A 15 -4.46 10.02 7.40
C ILE A 15 -4.21 10.71 6.04
N GLN A 16 -3.44 11.80 6.02
CA GLN A 16 -3.10 12.50 4.78
C GLN A 16 -2.28 11.61 3.83
N GLN A 17 -1.37 10.82 4.36
CA GLN A 17 -0.62 9.86 3.58
C GLN A 17 -1.52 8.76 3.00
N ASP A 18 -2.46 8.22 3.80
CA ASP A 18 -3.40 7.19 3.36
C ASP A 18 -4.30 7.70 2.22
N ILE A 19 -4.76 8.96 2.31
CA ILE A 19 -5.53 9.61 1.23
C ILE A 19 -4.71 9.65 -0.06
N ARG A 20 -3.46 10.13 0.00
CA ARG A 20 -2.56 10.23 -1.17
C ARG A 20 -2.23 8.87 -1.76
N MET A 21 -2.07 7.86 -0.92
CA MET A 21 -1.75 6.48 -1.31
C MET A 21 -3.00 5.66 -1.67
N LYS A 22 -4.20 6.27 -1.60
CA LYS A 22 -5.50 5.62 -1.83
C LYS A 22 -5.72 4.36 -0.98
N ASP A 23 -5.10 4.32 0.22
CA ASP A 23 -5.21 3.22 1.17
C ASP A 23 -6.43 3.44 2.08
N LEU A 24 -7.60 3.03 1.60
CA LEU A 24 -8.88 3.25 2.28
C LEU A 24 -9.01 2.46 3.59
N GLU A 25 -8.34 1.33 3.72
CA GLU A 25 -8.39 0.51 4.94
C GLU A 25 -7.62 1.20 6.07
N SER A 26 -6.36 1.57 5.81
CA SER A 26 -5.55 2.34 6.77
C SER A 26 -6.15 3.71 7.07
N LEU A 27 -6.73 4.38 6.07
CA LEU A 27 -7.42 5.66 6.23
C LEU A 27 -8.55 5.57 7.25
N ARG A 28 -9.43 4.56 7.15
CA ARG A 28 -10.52 4.36 8.10
C ARG A 28 -10.00 4.04 9.50
N GLU A 29 -9.03 3.14 9.60
CA GLU A 29 -8.44 2.76 10.89
C GLU A 29 -7.80 3.98 11.59
N HIS A 30 -6.95 4.75 10.91
CA HIS A 30 -6.31 5.93 11.50
C HIS A 30 -7.32 7.03 11.83
N PHE A 31 -8.37 7.19 11.00
CA PHE A 31 -9.42 8.16 11.27
C PHE A 31 -10.27 7.76 12.49
N ASP A 32 -10.64 6.49 12.63
CA ASP A 32 -11.38 5.99 13.79
C ASP A 32 -10.54 6.10 15.08
N GLN A 33 -9.25 5.74 15.04
CA GLN A 33 -8.32 5.96 16.15
C GLN A 33 -8.21 7.45 16.55
N PHE A 34 -8.24 8.34 15.55
CA PHE A 34 -8.25 9.76 15.80
C PHE A 34 -9.55 10.18 16.49
N CYS A 35 -10.71 9.73 16.00
CA CYS A 35 -12.03 10.06 16.59
C CYS A 35 -12.15 9.57 18.02
N GLU A 36 -11.85 8.28 18.30
CA GLU A 36 -11.90 7.71 19.65
C GLU A 36 -11.08 8.51 20.66
N LYS A 37 -9.91 8.98 20.21
CA LYS A 37 -9.00 9.73 21.08
C LYS A 37 -9.48 11.13 21.40
N TYR A 38 -10.23 11.79 20.50
CA TYR A 38 -10.57 13.20 20.61
C TYR A 38 -12.06 13.47 20.88
N GLU A 39 -12.95 12.49 20.70
CA GLU A 39 -14.39 12.62 20.93
C GLU A 39 -14.74 13.04 22.37
N HIS A 40 -13.93 12.60 23.35
CA HIS A 40 -14.15 12.84 24.78
C HIS A 40 -13.19 13.86 25.41
N GLN A 41 -12.32 14.51 24.63
CA GLN A 41 -11.36 15.46 25.19
C GLN A 41 -11.85 16.90 25.17
N THR A 42 -12.07 17.44 26.36
CA THR A 42 -12.39 18.87 26.59
C THR A 42 -11.18 19.81 26.49
N ILE A 43 -9.97 19.27 26.29
CA ILE A 43 -8.69 20.00 26.41
C ILE A 43 -8.30 20.75 25.13
N PHE A 44 -8.87 20.39 23.98
CA PHE A 44 -8.59 21.06 22.72
C PHE A 44 -9.55 22.22 22.47
N SER A 45 -8.99 23.36 22.07
CA SER A 45 -9.79 24.41 21.48
C SER A 45 -10.57 23.84 20.30
N GLN A 46 -11.89 23.92 20.33
CA GLN A 46 -12.77 23.50 19.21
C GLN A 46 -12.30 24.09 17.88
N ILE A 47 -11.74 25.30 17.92
CA ILE A 47 -11.17 26.01 16.77
C ILE A 47 -10.00 25.22 16.16
N TYR A 48 -9.08 24.68 16.99
CA TYR A 48 -7.94 23.93 16.50
C TYR A 48 -8.36 22.62 15.82
N ILE A 49 -9.31 21.91 16.40
CA ILE A 49 -9.85 20.68 15.84
C ILE A 49 -10.57 20.96 14.52
N LYS A 50 -11.39 21.98 14.45
CA LYS A 50 -12.06 22.40 13.21
C LYS A 50 -11.05 22.76 12.12
N PHE A 51 -9.98 23.46 12.48
CA PHE A 51 -8.88 23.77 11.55
C PHE A 51 -8.21 22.48 11.02
N MET A 52 -7.94 21.51 11.87
CA MET A 52 -7.36 20.23 11.44
C MET A 52 -8.31 19.48 10.50
N PHE A 53 -9.60 19.42 10.82
CA PHE A 53 -10.59 18.75 9.98
C PHE A 53 -10.83 19.46 8.65
N SER A 54 -10.78 20.81 8.61
CA SER A 54 -10.88 21.55 7.35
C SER A 54 -9.68 21.25 6.42
N ASN A 55 -8.47 21.07 6.97
CA ASN A 55 -7.32 20.65 6.20
C ASN A 55 -7.47 19.21 5.67
N LEU A 56 -8.08 18.32 6.44
CA LEU A 56 -8.39 16.96 5.96
C LEU A 56 -9.43 16.98 4.84
N LEU A 57 -10.52 17.75 4.99
CA LEU A 57 -11.51 17.90 3.93
C LEU A 57 -10.87 18.44 2.65
N LYS A 58 -10.02 19.45 2.75
CA LYS A 58 -9.30 19.98 1.59
C LYS A 58 -8.45 18.91 0.93
N GLU A 59 -7.67 18.13 1.68
CA GLU A 59 -6.88 17.02 1.14
C GLU A 59 -7.76 15.97 0.44
N ILE A 60 -8.94 15.65 1.01
CA ILE A 60 -9.93 14.77 0.41
C ILE A 60 -10.41 15.34 -0.93
N TYR A 61 -10.84 16.60 -0.97
CA TYR A 61 -11.32 17.23 -2.19
C TYR A 61 -10.24 17.37 -3.27
N ASP A 62 -8.99 17.62 -2.87
CA ASP A 62 -7.86 17.68 -3.80
C ASP A 62 -7.59 16.35 -4.51
N ASN A 63 -8.04 15.24 -3.95
CA ASN A 63 -7.94 13.89 -4.51
C ASN A 63 -9.22 13.41 -5.24
N LEU A 64 -10.29 14.24 -5.30
CA LEU A 64 -11.48 13.97 -6.11
C LEU A 64 -11.26 14.48 -7.54
N GLU A 65 -11.66 13.69 -8.54
CA GLU A 65 -11.51 14.07 -9.97
C GLU A 65 -12.38 15.27 -10.37
N ARG A 66 -13.55 15.42 -9.74
CA ARG A 66 -14.44 16.56 -9.93
C ARG A 66 -14.36 17.47 -8.72
N LYS A 67 -13.53 18.50 -8.83
CA LYS A 67 -13.39 19.53 -7.80
C LYS A 67 -14.55 20.51 -7.91
N ASP A 68 -15.50 20.44 -7.00
CA ASP A 68 -16.49 21.51 -6.78
C ASP A 68 -16.03 22.34 -5.57
N GLU A 69 -15.27 23.40 -5.85
CA GLU A 69 -14.78 24.33 -4.80
C GLU A 69 -15.93 24.92 -3.98
N ARG A 70 -17.11 25.14 -4.58
CA ARG A 70 -18.29 25.66 -3.87
C ARG A 70 -18.88 24.63 -2.89
N GLU A 71 -18.71 23.35 -3.17
CA GLU A 71 -19.13 22.28 -2.28
C GLU A 71 -18.18 22.18 -1.10
N LEU A 72 -16.86 22.24 -1.35
CA LEU A 72 -15.85 22.28 -0.30
C LEU A 72 -16.06 23.47 0.64
N ASP A 73 -16.27 24.67 0.10
CA ASP A 73 -16.53 25.88 0.91
C ASP A 73 -17.76 25.70 1.79
N ARG A 74 -18.85 25.14 1.27
CA ARG A 74 -20.06 24.83 2.05
C ARG A 74 -19.83 23.82 3.17
N GLU A 75 -19.04 22.79 2.92
CA GLU A 75 -18.71 21.77 3.94
C GLU A 75 -17.78 22.34 5.01
N ILE A 76 -16.81 23.16 4.63
CA ILE A 76 -15.94 23.86 5.58
C ILE A 76 -16.78 24.85 6.43
N ASP A 77 -17.68 25.60 5.83
CA ASP A 77 -18.61 26.50 6.54
C ASP A 77 -19.50 25.72 7.52
N ALA A 78 -20.09 24.61 7.09
CA ALA A 78 -20.88 23.74 7.96
C ALA A 78 -20.08 23.19 9.14
N LEU A 79 -18.80 22.83 8.90
CA LEU A 79 -17.88 22.36 9.93
C LEU A 79 -17.61 23.47 10.97
N TYR A 80 -17.34 24.71 10.53
CA TYR A 80 -17.10 25.83 11.45
C TYR A 80 -18.35 26.25 12.22
N HIS A 81 -19.53 26.13 11.62
CA HIS A 81 -20.83 26.44 12.28
C HIS A 81 -21.38 25.29 13.12
N SER A 82 -20.80 24.09 13.03
CA SER A 82 -21.20 22.96 13.89
C SER A 82 -20.96 23.29 15.37
N SER A 83 -21.98 23.11 16.19
CA SER A 83 -21.93 23.37 17.64
C SER A 83 -21.33 22.23 18.45
N ASN A 84 -21.15 21.07 17.84
CA ASN A 84 -20.63 19.87 18.51
C ASN A 84 -19.61 19.09 17.67
N MET A 85 -18.79 18.28 18.34
CA MET A 85 -17.74 17.49 17.70
C MET A 85 -18.29 16.38 16.81
N ALA A 86 -19.45 15.80 17.15
CA ALA A 86 -20.07 14.74 16.37
C ALA A 86 -20.39 15.21 14.93
N GLY A 87 -20.89 16.45 14.77
CA GLY A 87 -21.13 17.02 13.44
C GLY A 87 -19.84 17.23 12.62
N VAL A 88 -18.77 17.63 13.30
CA VAL A 88 -17.44 17.78 12.67
C VAL A 88 -16.90 16.44 12.17
N ILE A 89 -16.94 15.41 13.01
CA ILE A 89 -16.53 14.05 12.66
C ILE A 89 -17.37 13.51 11.50
N GLN A 90 -18.68 13.73 11.55
CA GLN A 90 -19.60 13.28 10.51
C GLN A 90 -19.31 13.90 9.14
N ALA A 91 -18.97 15.19 9.09
CA ALA A 91 -18.61 15.86 7.83
C ALA A 91 -17.38 15.24 7.18
N VAL A 92 -16.32 14.97 7.96
CA VAL A 92 -15.11 14.32 7.43
C VAL A 92 -15.39 12.87 7.03
N ARG A 93 -16.20 12.13 7.80
CA ARG A 93 -16.59 10.75 7.47
C ARG A 93 -17.33 10.68 6.13
N MET A 94 -18.24 11.62 5.88
CA MET A 94 -18.92 11.73 4.57
C MET A 94 -17.92 12.00 3.43
N GLY A 95 -16.92 12.85 3.66
CA GLY A 95 -15.85 13.09 2.68
C GLY A 95 -15.05 11.82 2.38
N ILE A 96 -14.70 11.02 3.40
CA ILE A 96 -14.01 9.72 3.24
C ILE A 96 -14.89 8.75 2.44
N ASP A 97 -16.19 8.68 2.70
CA ASP A 97 -17.13 7.81 1.96
C ASP A 97 -17.23 8.21 0.48
N ARG A 98 -17.16 9.50 0.17
CA ARG A 98 -17.07 9.99 -1.22
C ARG A 98 -15.77 9.58 -1.90
N LEU A 99 -14.62 9.75 -1.22
CA LEU A 99 -13.34 9.24 -1.73
C LEU A 99 -13.42 7.75 -2.05
N GLU A 100 -14.01 6.97 -1.15
CA GLU A 100 -14.17 5.54 -1.36
C GLU A 100 -15.01 5.24 -2.60
N THR A 101 -16.11 5.98 -2.82
CA THR A 101 -16.97 5.82 -4.00
C THR A 101 -16.19 6.11 -5.28
N VAL A 102 -15.42 7.20 -5.31
CA VAL A 102 -14.58 7.59 -6.45
C VAL A 102 -13.47 6.57 -6.69
N PHE A 103 -12.74 6.19 -5.65
CA PHE A 103 -11.66 5.21 -5.77
C PHE A 103 -12.15 3.81 -6.14
N ARG A 104 -13.39 3.44 -5.78
CA ARG A 104 -14.02 2.18 -6.21
C ARG A 104 -14.51 2.25 -7.66
N ALA A 105 -15.07 3.36 -8.09
CA ALA A 105 -15.54 3.54 -9.48
C ALA A 105 -14.36 3.56 -10.47
N ASP A 106 -13.27 4.23 -10.11
CA ASP A 106 -11.99 4.27 -10.84
C ASP A 106 -11.22 2.94 -10.72
N GLY A 107 -11.56 2.18 -9.69
CA GLY A 107 -10.77 1.09 -9.13
C GLY A 107 -10.71 -0.21 -9.93
N GLY A 108 -11.48 -0.39 -10.99
CA GLY A 108 -11.38 -1.60 -11.81
C GLY A 108 -10.24 -1.55 -12.84
N VAL A 109 -10.07 -0.42 -13.48
CA VAL A 109 -9.05 -0.21 -14.53
C VAL A 109 -7.73 0.27 -13.92
N ALA A 110 -7.78 1.24 -13.00
CA ALA A 110 -6.59 1.77 -12.31
C ALA A 110 -5.88 0.70 -11.49
N LYS A 111 -6.62 -0.11 -10.70
CA LYS A 111 -6.05 -1.20 -9.90
C LYS A 111 -5.41 -2.30 -10.73
N ARG A 112 -5.97 -2.63 -11.90
CA ARG A 112 -5.32 -3.56 -12.85
C ARG A 112 -4.01 -2.97 -13.37
N ARG A 113 -3.99 -1.68 -13.68
CA ARG A 113 -2.81 -0.95 -14.16
C ARG A 113 -1.71 -0.92 -13.08
N GLU A 114 -2.07 -0.64 -11.83
CA GLU A 114 -1.15 -0.67 -10.69
C GLU A 114 -0.53 -2.06 -10.49
N VAL A 115 -1.34 -3.12 -10.55
CA VAL A 115 -0.85 -4.51 -10.43
C VAL A 115 0.08 -4.88 -11.59
N GLU A 116 -0.23 -4.45 -12.81
CA GLU A 116 0.68 -4.69 -13.94
C GLU A 116 1.98 -3.90 -13.83
N GLN A 117 1.97 -2.68 -13.29
CA GLN A 117 3.19 -1.92 -12.97
C GLN A 117 4.04 -2.64 -11.91
N ILE A 118 3.42 -3.18 -10.86
CA ILE A 118 4.11 -4.00 -9.84
C ILE A 118 4.76 -5.23 -10.48
N LYS A 119 4.04 -5.97 -11.31
CA LYS A 119 4.56 -7.14 -12.01
C LYS A 119 5.69 -6.76 -12.98
N GLN A 120 5.56 -5.62 -13.67
CA GLN A 120 6.61 -5.12 -14.56
C GLN A 120 7.88 -4.78 -13.78
N TYR A 121 7.75 -4.07 -12.66
CA TYR A 121 8.89 -3.77 -11.80
C TYR A 121 9.59 -5.03 -11.29
N ILE A 122 8.81 -6.05 -10.90
CA ILE A 122 9.36 -7.36 -10.51
C ILE A 122 10.11 -8.00 -11.67
N ARG A 123 9.58 -8.01 -12.88
CA ARG A 123 10.24 -8.56 -14.07
C ARG A 123 11.59 -7.92 -14.36
N GLU A 124 11.69 -6.62 -14.15
CA GLU A 124 12.90 -5.84 -14.44
C GLU A 124 13.96 -5.95 -13.34
N ASN A 125 13.54 -6.19 -12.09
CA ASN A 125 14.40 -6.06 -10.91
C ASN A 125 14.45 -7.31 -10.02
N TYR A 126 13.91 -8.46 -10.43
CA TYR A 126 13.82 -9.69 -9.60
C TYR A 126 15.18 -10.19 -9.09
N SER A 127 16.27 -9.86 -9.78
CA SER A 127 17.64 -10.26 -9.43
C SER A 127 18.21 -9.48 -8.23
N ASP A 128 17.59 -8.34 -7.84
CA ASP A 128 17.98 -7.65 -6.62
C ASP A 128 17.60 -8.45 -5.38
N SER A 129 18.62 -8.96 -4.68
CA SER A 129 18.43 -9.77 -3.46
C SER A 129 17.77 -9.02 -2.31
N GLY A 130 17.86 -7.69 -2.28
CA GLY A 130 17.21 -6.81 -1.32
C GLY A 130 15.72 -6.60 -1.61
N MET A 131 15.24 -6.94 -2.83
CA MET A 131 13.86 -6.74 -3.19
C MET A 131 12.90 -7.54 -2.31
N GLY A 132 12.07 -6.81 -1.60
CA GLY A 132 10.96 -7.31 -0.80
C GLY A 132 9.78 -6.34 -0.84
N VAL A 133 8.69 -6.66 -0.13
CA VAL A 133 7.45 -5.85 -0.15
C VAL A 133 7.71 -4.39 0.21
N ALA A 134 8.55 -4.14 1.23
CA ALA A 134 8.84 -2.77 1.69
C ALA A 134 9.62 -1.93 0.66
N GLN A 135 10.59 -2.54 -0.03
CA GLN A 135 11.34 -1.85 -1.09
C GLN A 135 10.44 -1.60 -2.30
N LEU A 136 9.72 -2.63 -2.73
CA LEU A 136 8.80 -2.53 -3.86
C LEU A 136 7.73 -1.45 -3.62
N ALA A 137 7.18 -1.37 -2.40
CA ALA A 137 6.22 -0.35 -2.02
C ALA A 137 6.79 1.07 -2.15
N ARG A 138 8.05 1.28 -1.73
CA ARG A 138 8.73 2.58 -1.90
C ARG A 138 8.89 2.97 -3.36
N GLU A 139 9.31 2.01 -4.20
CA GLU A 139 9.57 2.26 -5.62
C GLU A 139 8.30 2.58 -6.42
N VAL A 140 7.18 1.93 -6.07
CA VAL A 140 5.89 2.19 -6.73
C VAL A 140 5.06 3.29 -6.04
N GLY A 141 5.62 3.95 -5.00
CA GLY A 141 4.95 5.03 -4.29
C GLY A 141 3.74 4.61 -3.45
N MET A 142 3.75 3.39 -2.91
CA MET A 142 2.64 2.80 -2.14
C MET A 142 3.06 2.46 -0.71
N THR A 143 2.09 2.32 0.21
CA THR A 143 2.36 1.69 1.50
C THR A 143 2.50 0.17 1.34
N PRO A 144 3.33 -0.53 2.17
CA PRO A 144 3.46 -1.98 2.12
C PRO A 144 2.14 -2.74 2.29
N ASN A 145 1.24 -2.23 3.14
CA ASN A 145 -0.07 -2.81 3.38
C ASN A 145 -0.99 -2.68 2.16
N TYR A 146 -1.06 -1.48 1.58
CA TYR A 146 -1.86 -1.24 0.38
C TYR A 146 -1.35 -2.10 -0.79
N LEU A 147 -0.03 -2.11 -1.04
CA LEU A 147 0.59 -2.93 -2.07
C LEU A 147 0.23 -4.41 -1.92
N SER A 148 0.37 -4.97 -0.71
CA SER A 148 0.06 -6.37 -0.42
C SER A 148 -1.42 -6.68 -0.63
N SER A 149 -2.31 -5.79 -0.17
CA SER A 149 -3.76 -5.93 -0.28
C SER A 149 -4.22 -5.89 -1.73
N ILE A 150 -3.81 -4.85 -2.48
CA ILE A 150 -4.20 -4.68 -3.90
C ILE A 150 -3.68 -5.84 -4.76
N PHE A 151 -2.43 -6.27 -4.53
CA PHE A 151 -1.86 -7.37 -5.29
C PHE A 151 -2.63 -8.68 -5.03
N LYS A 152 -2.84 -9.05 -3.76
CA LYS A 152 -3.59 -10.26 -3.38
C LYS A 152 -5.02 -10.24 -3.89
N LYS A 153 -5.71 -9.09 -3.80
CA LYS A 153 -7.10 -8.95 -4.26
C LYS A 153 -7.24 -9.14 -5.78
N ASN A 154 -6.25 -8.71 -6.57
CA ASN A 154 -6.32 -8.75 -8.02
C ASN A 154 -5.68 -10.00 -8.63
N THR A 155 -4.71 -10.65 -7.94
CA THR A 155 -4.02 -11.84 -8.46
C THR A 155 -4.43 -13.12 -7.75
N GLY A 156 -5.07 -13.02 -6.59
CA GLY A 156 -5.42 -14.17 -5.73
C GLY A 156 -4.25 -14.67 -4.88
N GLU A 157 -3.03 -14.17 -5.06
CA GLU A 157 -1.86 -14.64 -4.33
C GLU A 157 -1.09 -13.54 -3.60
N ASN A 158 -0.32 -13.96 -2.59
CA ASN A 158 0.54 -13.07 -1.82
C ASN A 158 1.74 -12.60 -2.66
N LEU A 159 2.04 -11.30 -2.60
CA LEU A 159 3.12 -10.66 -3.35
C LEU A 159 4.50 -11.31 -3.13
N SER A 160 4.83 -11.65 -1.88
CA SER A 160 6.11 -12.34 -1.57
C SER A 160 6.18 -13.73 -2.21
N ARG A 161 5.04 -14.43 -2.26
CA ARG A 161 4.94 -15.74 -2.92
C ARG A 161 5.10 -15.60 -4.44
N TYR A 162 4.45 -14.60 -5.02
CA TYR A 162 4.59 -14.28 -6.44
C TYR A 162 6.05 -13.99 -6.82
N LEU A 163 6.73 -13.10 -6.06
CA LEU A 163 8.14 -12.78 -6.29
C LEU A 163 9.02 -14.03 -6.20
N LYS A 164 8.81 -14.86 -5.15
CA LYS A 164 9.55 -16.13 -4.98
C LYS A 164 9.29 -17.07 -6.17
N GLY A 165 8.04 -17.23 -6.58
CA GLY A 165 7.66 -18.06 -7.74
C GLY A 165 8.30 -17.56 -9.03
N PHE A 166 8.25 -16.24 -9.27
CA PHE A 166 8.89 -15.63 -10.44
C PHE A 166 10.40 -15.91 -10.50
N ARG A 167 11.10 -15.78 -9.37
CA ARG A 167 12.53 -16.10 -9.26
C ARG A 167 12.80 -17.59 -9.54
N MET A 168 11.92 -18.48 -9.08
CA MET A 168 12.05 -19.93 -9.33
C MET A 168 11.87 -20.26 -10.81
N GLU A 169 10.92 -19.64 -11.50
CA GLU A 169 10.74 -19.82 -12.95
C GLU A 169 11.95 -19.30 -13.75
N ARG A 170 12.52 -18.17 -13.37
CA ARG A 170 13.77 -17.67 -13.98
C ARG A 170 14.94 -18.63 -13.75
N ALA A 171 15.04 -19.21 -12.55
CA ALA A 171 16.06 -20.21 -12.23
C ALA A 171 15.90 -21.47 -13.10
N ARG A 172 14.67 -21.93 -13.29
CA ARG A 172 14.36 -23.06 -14.17
C ARG A 172 14.81 -22.78 -15.60
N GLU A 173 14.44 -21.63 -16.16
CA GLU A 173 14.87 -21.23 -17.51
C GLU A 173 16.40 -21.20 -17.67
N MET A 174 17.12 -20.70 -16.65
CA MET A 174 18.60 -20.70 -16.69
C MET A 174 19.18 -22.10 -16.59
N LEU A 175 18.57 -23.01 -15.83
CA LEU A 175 18.99 -24.40 -15.73
C LEU A 175 18.81 -25.14 -17.07
N GLU A 176 17.75 -24.85 -17.81
CA GLU A 176 17.44 -25.45 -19.12
C GLU A 176 18.31 -24.88 -20.25
N ASN A 177 18.66 -23.62 -20.20
CA ASN A 177 19.26 -22.90 -21.32
C ASN A 177 20.75 -22.58 -21.12
N THR A 178 21.34 -22.89 -19.95
CA THR A 178 22.73 -22.58 -19.65
C THR A 178 23.42 -23.67 -18.83
N ASN A 179 24.73 -23.75 -18.95
CA ASN A 179 25.58 -24.61 -18.12
C ASN A 179 26.18 -23.87 -16.90
N GLU A 180 25.54 -22.76 -16.48
CA GLU A 180 26.02 -21.98 -15.35
C GLU A 180 25.95 -22.77 -14.04
N LYS A 181 26.92 -22.55 -13.15
CA LYS A 181 26.93 -23.18 -11.82
C LYS A 181 25.68 -22.78 -11.02
N ILE A 182 25.14 -23.70 -10.23
CA ILE A 182 23.96 -23.48 -9.38
C ILE A 182 24.10 -22.22 -8.51
N GLY A 183 25.32 -21.97 -7.97
CA GLY A 183 25.59 -20.74 -7.20
C GLY A 183 25.42 -19.44 -7.99
N VAL A 184 25.82 -19.44 -9.28
CA VAL A 184 25.67 -18.29 -10.18
C VAL A 184 24.19 -18.06 -10.51
N ILE A 185 23.45 -19.12 -10.79
CA ILE A 185 22.00 -19.03 -11.03
C ILE A 185 21.26 -18.51 -9.78
N CYS A 186 21.64 -19.01 -8.60
CA CYS A 186 21.13 -18.54 -7.32
C CYS A 186 21.26 -17.01 -7.18
N GLU A 187 22.47 -16.49 -7.43
CA GLU A 187 22.76 -15.05 -7.34
C GLU A 187 21.97 -14.25 -8.39
N LYS A 188 21.99 -14.68 -9.66
CA LYS A 188 21.25 -14.03 -10.76
C LYS A 188 19.73 -14.01 -10.55
N CYS A 189 19.21 -14.96 -9.77
CA CYS A 189 17.81 -15.01 -9.39
C CYS A 189 17.50 -14.26 -8.09
N GLY A 190 18.43 -13.47 -7.54
CA GLY A 190 18.21 -12.62 -6.38
C GLY A 190 18.20 -13.38 -5.05
N PHE A 191 18.90 -14.51 -4.95
CA PHE A 191 19.09 -15.24 -3.70
C PHE A 191 20.52 -15.07 -3.20
N VAL A 192 20.67 -14.79 -1.91
CA VAL A 192 21.97 -14.64 -1.25
C VAL A 192 22.53 -15.99 -0.78
N ASN A 193 21.67 -16.96 -0.46
CA ASN A 193 22.04 -18.23 0.13
C ASN A 193 21.66 -19.40 -0.78
N VAL A 194 22.68 -20.15 -1.23
CA VAL A 194 22.50 -21.28 -2.15
C VAL A 194 21.70 -22.42 -1.51
N SER A 195 21.87 -22.69 -0.22
CA SER A 195 21.12 -23.74 0.47
C SER A 195 19.64 -23.41 0.51
N TYR A 196 19.29 -22.17 0.85
CA TYR A 196 17.92 -21.68 0.84
C TYR A 196 17.33 -21.68 -0.58
N PHE A 197 18.10 -21.29 -1.57
CA PHE A 197 17.71 -21.37 -2.98
C PHE A 197 17.37 -22.83 -3.38
N CYS A 198 18.27 -23.79 -3.12
CA CYS A 198 18.06 -25.19 -3.46
C CYS A 198 16.84 -25.79 -2.75
N GLN A 199 16.64 -25.44 -1.48
CA GLN A 199 15.44 -25.85 -0.74
C GLN A 199 14.17 -25.25 -1.37
N SER A 200 14.17 -23.94 -1.65
CA SER A 200 13.05 -23.25 -2.28
C SER A 200 12.70 -23.80 -3.66
N PHE A 201 13.71 -24.12 -4.45
CA PHE A 201 13.53 -24.73 -5.77
C PHE A 201 12.91 -26.13 -5.66
N ARG A 202 13.39 -26.94 -4.70
CA ARG A 202 12.83 -28.27 -4.44
C ARG A 202 11.38 -28.18 -3.92
N GLU A 203 11.06 -27.22 -3.07
CA GLU A 203 9.68 -26.98 -2.61
C GLU A 203 8.75 -26.60 -3.77
N TYR A 204 9.26 -25.86 -4.75
CA TYR A 204 8.47 -25.34 -5.88
C TYR A 204 8.30 -26.38 -7.01
N PHE A 205 9.37 -27.09 -7.38
CA PHE A 205 9.39 -28.02 -8.51
C PHE A 205 9.44 -29.51 -8.10
N GLY A 206 9.53 -29.82 -6.81
CA GLY A 206 9.59 -31.21 -6.30
C GLY A 206 10.98 -31.85 -6.29
N ILE A 207 11.93 -31.31 -7.04
CA ILE A 207 13.31 -31.87 -7.17
C ILE A 207 14.34 -30.74 -7.02
N SER A 208 15.60 -31.13 -6.69
CA SER A 208 16.68 -30.14 -6.55
C SER A 208 17.10 -29.54 -7.90
N PRO A 209 17.71 -28.34 -7.94
CA PRO A 209 18.18 -27.71 -9.17
C PRO A 209 19.12 -28.59 -9.97
N GLN A 210 20.04 -29.29 -9.30
CA GLN A 210 20.98 -30.22 -9.98
C GLN A 210 20.23 -31.37 -10.64
N LYS A 211 19.34 -32.05 -9.91
CA LYS A 211 18.53 -33.13 -10.49
C LYS A 211 17.65 -32.67 -11.63
N TYR A 212 17.16 -31.44 -11.56
CA TYR A 212 16.34 -30.82 -12.61
C TYR A 212 17.16 -30.70 -13.90
N ARG A 213 18.40 -30.21 -13.81
CA ARG A 213 19.33 -30.11 -14.95
C ARG A 213 19.65 -31.47 -15.55
N ASP A 214 20.03 -32.45 -14.69
CA ASP A 214 20.43 -33.79 -15.12
C ASP A 214 19.29 -34.55 -15.81
N GLN A 215 18.04 -34.16 -15.66
CA GLN A 215 16.88 -34.75 -16.33
C GLN A 215 16.56 -34.08 -17.68
N GLY A 216 17.11 -32.90 -17.94
CA GLY A 216 16.94 -32.17 -19.20
C GLY A 216 18.02 -32.46 -20.26
N GLU A 217 19.08 -33.19 -19.86
CA GLU A 217 20.08 -33.74 -20.74
C GLU A 217 19.66 -35.17 -21.22
#